data_6587bf49b579a220e7cb6bbd8a70a28f
#
_entry.id   6587bf49b579a220e7cb6bbd8a70a28f
#
_cell.length_a   1.000
_cell.length_b   1.000
_cell.length_c   1.000
_cell.angle_alpha   90.00
_cell.angle_beta   90.00
_cell.angle_gamma   90.00
#
_symmetry.space_group_name_H-M   'P 1'
#
loop_
_entity.id
_entity.type
_entity.pdbx_description
1 polymer ?
#
loop_
_entity_poly.entity_id
_entity_poly.type
_entity_poly.pdbx_seq_one_letter_code
_entity_poly.pdbx_strand_id
1 'polypeptide(L)'
;DAALAEVEHRNLRRYGYGIKGFTLSMVEAAIEVTDGAIGTDELAQILASGRAMLDHPVDLLPGVEDAVTALADAGYRLLLVTKGDLHHQELKIAASGLADRFERLEIVAEKDAETYRKVVASAGVVPQAFCMVGNSVRSDVLPVLEIGGHAVHIPYHVTWAHEHAEHDGSVPTLDTIAELPAWLAELA
;
A
#
# COMPACT_ATOMS: atom_id res chain seq x y z
N ASP A 1 -10.71 -9.60 -18.38
CA ASP A 1 -10.53 -8.58 -17.34
C ASP A 1 -11.60 -8.62 -16.26
N ALA A 2 -12.91 -8.70 -16.60
CA ALA A 2 -13.97 -8.76 -15.58
C ALA A 2 -13.92 -10.03 -14.73
N ALA A 3 -13.69 -11.20 -15.36
CA ALA A 3 -13.60 -12.48 -14.66
C ALA A 3 -12.42 -12.49 -13.66
N LEU A 4 -11.26 -11.98 -14.07
CA LEU A 4 -10.11 -11.87 -13.17
C LEU A 4 -10.40 -10.97 -11.97
N ALA A 5 -11.02 -9.81 -12.19
CA ALA A 5 -11.37 -8.88 -11.10
C ALA A 5 -12.34 -9.50 -10.09
N GLU A 6 -13.32 -10.29 -10.57
CA GLU A 6 -14.26 -11.02 -9.72
C GLU A 6 -13.55 -12.09 -8.88
N VAL A 7 -12.72 -12.90 -9.52
CA VAL A 7 -11.94 -13.94 -8.84
C VAL A 7 -10.98 -13.34 -7.84
N GLU A 8 -10.26 -12.27 -8.20
CA GLU A 8 -9.36 -11.55 -7.31
C GLU A 8 -10.09 -11.02 -6.08
N HIS A 9 -11.22 -10.32 -6.27
CA HIS A 9 -12.01 -9.80 -5.16
C HIS A 9 -12.47 -10.91 -4.19
N ARG A 10 -12.93 -12.05 -4.72
CA ARG A 10 -13.31 -13.24 -3.95
C ARG A 10 -12.13 -13.80 -3.16
N ASN A 11 -10.94 -13.77 -3.75
CA ASN A 11 -9.75 -14.40 -3.22
C ASN A 11 -8.97 -13.52 -2.20
N LEU A 12 -9.23 -12.21 -2.16
CA LEU A 12 -8.59 -11.32 -1.17
C LEU A 12 -8.75 -11.84 0.27
N ARG A 13 -9.91 -12.41 0.61
CA ARG A 13 -10.16 -12.98 1.94
C ARG A 13 -9.38 -14.28 2.22
N ARG A 14 -8.92 -14.98 1.19
CA ARG A 14 -8.23 -16.27 1.29
C ARG A 14 -6.72 -16.13 1.21
N TYR A 15 -6.28 -15.37 0.21
CA TYR A 15 -4.86 -15.26 -0.16
C TYR A 15 -4.26 -13.93 0.29
N GLY A 16 -5.08 -12.98 0.75
CA GLY A 16 -4.63 -11.65 1.10
C GLY A 16 -4.21 -10.83 -0.13
N TYR A 17 -3.62 -9.69 0.14
CA TYR A 17 -3.06 -8.80 -0.88
C TYR A 17 -1.67 -9.26 -1.32
N GLY A 18 -1.30 -8.92 -2.55
CA GLY A 18 0.05 -9.10 -3.08
C GLY A 18 0.13 -10.04 -4.27
N ILE A 19 1.30 -10.08 -4.88
CA ILE A 19 1.55 -10.77 -6.16
C ILE A 19 1.25 -12.27 -6.09
N LYS A 20 1.51 -12.93 -4.96
CA LYS A 20 1.22 -14.37 -4.81
C LYS A 20 -0.27 -14.65 -4.89
N GLY A 21 -1.09 -13.89 -4.15
CA GLY A 21 -2.54 -14.00 -4.19
C GLY A 21 -3.11 -13.64 -5.55
N PHE A 22 -2.57 -12.61 -6.20
CA PHE A 22 -2.94 -12.21 -7.55
C PHE A 22 -2.59 -13.29 -8.58
N THR A 23 -1.40 -13.91 -8.48
CA THR A 23 -1.00 -15.00 -9.37
C THR A 23 -1.92 -16.21 -9.25
N LEU A 24 -2.32 -16.59 -8.02
CA LEU A 24 -3.30 -17.63 -7.79
C LEU A 24 -4.66 -17.27 -8.39
N SER A 25 -5.09 -16.02 -8.26
CA SER A 25 -6.34 -15.54 -8.85
C SER A 25 -6.29 -15.54 -10.38
N MET A 26 -5.16 -15.24 -11.00
CA MET A 26 -4.98 -15.40 -12.46
C MET A 26 -5.13 -16.86 -12.89
N VAL A 27 -4.55 -17.81 -12.14
CA VAL A 27 -4.68 -19.25 -12.43
C VAL A 27 -6.13 -19.68 -12.29
N GLU A 28 -6.81 -19.33 -11.19
CA GLU A 28 -8.22 -19.68 -10.99
C GLU A 28 -9.12 -19.08 -12.07
N ALA A 29 -8.96 -17.80 -12.39
CA ALA A 29 -9.73 -17.15 -13.45
C ALA A 29 -9.52 -17.83 -14.80
N ALA A 30 -8.29 -18.21 -15.14
CA ALA A 30 -7.97 -18.88 -16.38
C ALA A 30 -8.62 -20.29 -16.45
N ILE A 31 -8.63 -21.02 -15.34
CA ILE A 31 -9.33 -22.31 -15.23
C ILE A 31 -10.85 -22.13 -15.42
N GLU A 32 -11.44 -21.12 -14.76
CA GLU A 32 -12.88 -20.86 -14.83
C GLU A 32 -13.32 -20.44 -16.25
N VAL A 33 -12.63 -19.49 -16.90
CA VAL A 33 -13.03 -19.01 -18.23
C VAL A 33 -12.81 -20.03 -19.35
N THR A 34 -12.01 -21.07 -19.12
CA THR A 34 -11.76 -22.16 -20.08
C THR A 34 -12.52 -23.43 -19.74
N ASP A 35 -13.41 -23.41 -18.74
CA ASP A 35 -14.10 -24.60 -18.22
C ASP A 35 -13.12 -25.75 -17.89
N GLY A 36 -11.94 -25.41 -17.36
CA GLY A 36 -10.89 -26.36 -17.02
C GLY A 36 -10.05 -26.85 -18.21
N ALA A 37 -10.23 -26.28 -19.39
CA ALA A 37 -9.51 -26.72 -20.61
C ALA A 37 -8.16 -25.98 -20.82
N ILE A 38 -7.74 -25.15 -19.88
CA ILE A 38 -6.44 -24.45 -19.97
C ILE A 38 -5.29 -25.46 -20.05
N GLY A 39 -4.33 -25.20 -20.94
CA GLY A 39 -3.15 -26.02 -21.10
C GLY A 39 -2.06 -25.74 -20.06
N THR A 40 -1.13 -26.68 -19.93
CA THR A 40 0.01 -26.53 -19.00
C THR A 40 0.95 -25.40 -19.42
N ASP A 41 1.06 -25.10 -20.71
CA ASP A 41 1.93 -24.03 -21.22
C ASP A 41 1.37 -22.66 -20.85
N GLU A 42 0.06 -22.46 -20.92
CA GLU A 42 -0.61 -21.23 -20.48
C GLU A 42 -0.49 -21.05 -18.97
N LEU A 43 -0.67 -22.12 -18.19
CA LEU A 43 -0.43 -22.06 -16.73
C LEU A 43 1.02 -21.70 -16.40
N ALA A 44 1.99 -22.26 -17.14
CA ALA A 44 3.39 -21.91 -16.98
C ALA A 44 3.67 -20.44 -17.29
N GLN A 45 3.00 -19.86 -18.30
CA GLN A 45 3.11 -18.42 -18.61
C GLN A 45 2.53 -17.56 -17.51
N ILE A 46 1.38 -17.91 -16.92
CA ILE A 46 0.81 -17.19 -15.77
C ILE A 46 1.79 -17.18 -14.58
N LEU A 47 2.35 -18.35 -14.26
CA LEU A 47 3.34 -18.46 -13.18
C LEU A 47 4.63 -17.68 -13.50
N ALA A 48 5.08 -17.66 -14.76
CA ALA A 48 6.21 -16.84 -15.17
C ALA A 48 5.93 -15.35 -15.02
N SER A 49 4.73 -14.89 -15.36
CA SER A 49 4.29 -13.52 -15.15
C SER A 49 4.28 -13.14 -13.66
N GLY A 50 3.79 -14.04 -12.80
CA GLY A 50 3.84 -13.87 -11.35
C GLY A 50 5.28 -13.72 -10.81
N ARG A 51 6.20 -14.54 -11.28
CA ARG A 51 7.62 -14.43 -10.94
C ARG A 51 8.23 -13.11 -11.42
N ALA A 52 7.97 -12.72 -12.67
CA ALA A 52 8.46 -11.46 -13.21
C ALA A 52 7.96 -10.24 -12.41
N MET A 53 6.73 -10.27 -11.91
CA MET A 53 6.22 -9.22 -11.02
C MET A 53 6.93 -9.21 -9.66
N LEU A 54 7.29 -10.38 -9.10
CA LEU A 54 8.04 -10.49 -7.84
C LEU A 54 9.48 -9.98 -7.99
N ASP A 55 10.10 -10.23 -9.14
CA ASP A 55 11.48 -9.86 -9.45
C ASP A 55 11.60 -8.43 -10.00
N HIS A 56 10.47 -7.71 -10.15
CA HIS A 56 10.50 -6.34 -10.66
C HIS A 56 11.29 -5.42 -9.72
N PRO A 57 12.23 -4.63 -10.23
CA PRO A 57 13.00 -3.71 -9.41
C PRO A 57 12.11 -2.69 -8.70
N VAL A 58 12.56 -2.20 -7.56
CA VAL A 58 11.89 -1.15 -6.81
C VAL A 58 12.43 0.20 -7.25
N ASP A 59 11.63 0.94 -8.00
CA ASP A 59 11.94 2.30 -8.38
C ASP A 59 11.21 3.27 -7.44
N LEU A 60 11.97 4.15 -6.79
CA LEU A 60 11.39 5.20 -5.96
C LEU A 60 10.74 6.27 -6.86
N LEU A 61 9.57 6.72 -6.45
CA LEU A 61 8.93 7.87 -7.09
C LEU A 61 9.78 9.14 -6.86
N PRO A 62 9.73 10.11 -7.78
CA PRO A 62 10.48 11.36 -7.64
C PRO A 62 10.20 12.06 -6.30
N GLY A 63 11.26 12.51 -5.63
CA GLY A 63 11.19 13.24 -4.37
C GLY A 63 10.98 12.39 -3.11
N VAL A 64 10.79 11.07 -3.23
CA VAL A 64 10.56 10.19 -2.05
C VAL A 64 11.78 10.18 -1.14
N GLU A 65 12.98 9.97 -1.66
CA GLU A 65 14.21 9.91 -0.87
C GLU A 65 14.48 11.22 -0.12
N ASP A 66 14.34 12.35 -0.83
CA ASP A 66 14.56 13.68 -0.25
C ASP A 66 13.52 13.99 0.83
N ALA A 67 12.24 13.69 0.58
CA ALA A 67 11.17 13.95 1.55
C ALA A 67 11.32 13.10 2.81
N VAL A 68 11.60 11.79 2.66
CA VAL A 68 11.83 10.87 3.79
C VAL A 68 13.05 11.32 4.61
N THR A 69 14.13 11.72 3.94
CA THR A 69 15.33 12.22 4.60
C THR A 69 15.06 13.52 5.35
N ALA A 70 14.41 14.48 4.70
CA ALA A 70 14.08 15.77 5.34
C ALA A 70 13.19 15.61 6.57
N LEU A 71 12.22 14.70 6.53
CA LEU A 71 11.34 14.42 7.68
C LEU A 71 12.10 13.75 8.83
N ALA A 72 12.96 12.77 8.52
CA ALA A 72 13.80 12.14 9.54
C ALA A 72 14.74 13.16 10.21
N ASP A 73 15.38 14.02 9.43
CA ASP A 73 16.28 15.07 9.91
C ASP A 73 15.54 16.14 10.74
N ALA A 74 14.27 16.40 10.44
CA ALA A 74 13.39 17.25 11.21
C ALA A 74 12.89 16.62 12.53
N GLY A 75 13.25 15.36 12.79
CA GLY A 75 12.92 14.66 14.03
C GLY A 75 11.57 13.92 14.01
N TYR A 76 10.92 13.81 12.86
CA TYR A 76 9.73 12.97 12.74
C TYR A 76 10.10 11.48 12.88
N ARG A 77 9.29 10.73 13.61
CA ARG A 77 9.38 9.28 13.67
C ARG A 77 8.64 8.68 12.49
N LEU A 78 9.35 7.98 11.61
CA LEU A 78 8.80 7.45 10.38
C LEU A 78 8.41 5.98 10.54
N LEU A 79 7.16 5.66 10.23
CA LEU A 79 6.63 4.30 10.18
C LEU A 79 6.19 4.00 8.75
N LEU A 80 6.54 2.83 8.24
CA LEU A 80 6.02 2.37 6.96
C LEU A 80 4.88 1.38 7.20
N VAL A 81 3.66 1.75 6.80
CA VAL A 81 2.46 0.91 6.93
C VAL A 81 2.04 0.44 5.55
N THR A 82 2.05 -0.86 5.31
CA THR A 82 1.73 -1.45 4.01
C THR A 82 0.86 -2.70 4.12
N LYS A 83 0.05 -2.97 3.08
CA LYS A 83 -0.66 -4.24 2.89
C LYS A 83 0.14 -5.14 1.94
N GLY A 84 0.06 -6.44 2.12
CA GLY A 84 0.62 -7.40 1.18
C GLY A 84 1.29 -8.61 1.84
N ASP A 85 1.97 -9.39 1.03
CA ASP A 85 2.75 -10.52 1.51
C ASP A 85 3.97 -10.05 2.31
N LEU A 86 4.10 -10.53 3.54
CA LEU A 86 5.14 -10.12 4.48
C LEU A 86 6.54 -10.18 3.84
N HIS A 87 6.90 -11.34 3.31
CA HIS A 87 8.23 -11.56 2.75
C HIS A 87 8.52 -10.65 1.54
N HIS A 88 7.53 -10.47 0.66
CA HIS A 88 7.69 -9.62 -0.50
C HIS A 88 7.80 -8.13 -0.11
N GLN A 89 7.03 -7.67 0.87
CA GLN A 89 7.13 -6.29 1.33
C GLN A 89 8.47 -6.01 2.03
N GLU A 90 8.98 -6.94 2.84
CA GLU A 90 10.32 -6.83 3.44
C GLU A 90 11.41 -6.71 2.37
N LEU A 91 11.36 -7.56 1.33
CA LEU A 91 12.31 -7.48 0.21
C LEU A 91 12.22 -6.15 -0.54
N LYS A 92 11.02 -5.65 -0.81
CA LYS A 92 10.83 -4.35 -1.47
C LYS A 92 11.41 -3.20 -0.65
N ILE A 93 11.19 -3.20 0.65
CA ILE A 93 11.70 -2.14 1.53
C ILE A 93 13.22 -2.21 1.62
N ALA A 94 13.79 -3.41 1.75
CA ALA A 94 15.24 -3.57 1.71
C ALA A 94 15.84 -3.09 0.38
N ALA A 95 15.19 -3.41 -0.75
CA ALA A 95 15.63 -2.99 -2.08
C ALA A 95 15.46 -1.48 -2.34
N SER A 96 14.56 -0.81 -1.62
CA SER A 96 14.34 0.64 -1.77
C SER A 96 15.52 1.51 -1.29
N GLY A 97 16.41 0.95 -0.46
CA GLY A 97 17.49 1.71 0.19
C GLY A 97 17.03 2.62 1.32
N LEU A 98 15.73 2.63 1.65
CA LEU A 98 15.15 3.51 2.67
C LEU A 98 14.84 2.80 4.00
N ALA A 99 15.14 1.50 4.12
CA ALA A 99 14.77 0.70 5.30
C ALA A 99 15.22 1.35 6.62
N ASP A 100 16.46 1.85 6.67
CA ASP A 100 17.06 2.46 7.85
C ASP A 100 16.47 3.84 8.23
N ARG A 101 15.63 4.41 7.38
CA ARG A 101 14.93 5.67 7.64
C ARG A 101 13.64 5.46 8.42
N PHE A 102 13.10 4.24 8.41
CA PHE A 102 11.88 3.90 9.13
C PHE A 102 12.20 3.25 10.47
N GLU A 103 11.63 3.80 11.53
CA GLU A 103 11.73 3.21 12.87
C GLU A 103 11.07 1.83 12.92
N ARG A 104 9.99 1.66 12.15
CA ARG A 104 9.18 0.44 12.15
C ARG A 104 8.56 0.17 10.79
N LEU A 105 8.40 -1.12 10.51
CA LEU A 105 7.68 -1.64 9.38
C LEU A 105 6.43 -2.39 9.89
N GLU A 106 5.26 -1.89 9.51
CA GLU A 106 3.97 -2.48 9.85
C GLU A 106 3.34 -3.08 8.58
N ILE A 107 3.47 -4.40 8.41
CA ILE A 107 2.81 -5.12 7.32
C ILE A 107 1.50 -5.67 7.86
N VAL A 108 0.39 -5.17 7.34
CA VAL A 108 -0.94 -5.42 7.86
C VAL A 108 -1.83 -6.12 6.84
N ALA A 109 -2.81 -6.90 7.34
CA ALA A 109 -3.78 -7.56 6.47
C ALA A 109 -4.76 -6.55 5.85
N GLU A 110 -5.23 -5.59 6.67
CA GLU A 110 -6.11 -4.50 6.24
C GLU A 110 -5.66 -3.19 6.86
N LYS A 111 -5.95 -2.09 6.16
CA LYS A 111 -5.74 -0.72 6.62
C LYS A 111 -7.10 -0.13 7.00
N ASP A 112 -7.60 -0.53 8.15
CA ASP A 112 -8.84 -0.04 8.74
C ASP A 112 -8.59 0.71 10.06
N ALA A 113 -9.62 1.30 10.62
CA ALA A 113 -9.52 2.09 11.85
C ALA A 113 -9.01 1.24 13.04
N GLU A 114 -9.36 -0.03 13.13
CA GLU A 114 -8.88 -0.91 14.19
C GLU A 114 -7.36 -1.16 14.07
N THR A 115 -6.90 -1.41 12.87
CA THR A 115 -5.47 -1.58 12.55
C THR A 115 -4.69 -0.33 12.89
N TYR A 116 -5.17 0.85 12.47
CA TYR A 116 -4.47 2.10 12.79
C TYR A 116 -4.49 2.43 14.28
N ARG A 117 -5.55 2.10 15.04
CA ARG A 117 -5.51 2.21 16.52
C ARG A 117 -4.39 1.36 17.12
N LYS A 118 -4.17 0.15 16.61
CA LYS A 118 -3.09 -0.74 17.07
C LYS A 118 -1.71 -0.17 16.69
N VAL A 119 -1.54 0.31 15.46
CA VAL A 119 -0.29 0.93 14.98
C VAL A 119 0.06 2.14 15.84
N VAL A 120 -0.87 3.07 16.04
CA VAL A 120 -0.70 4.27 16.84
C VAL A 120 -0.37 3.94 18.29
N ALA A 121 -1.11 3.02 18.89
CA ALA A 121 -0.87 2.55 20.26
C ALA A 121 0.51 1.90 20.41
N SER A 122 0.91 1.06 19.45
CA SER A 122 2.22 0.40 19.45
C SER A 122 3.39 1.37 19.26
N ALA A 123 3.16 2.49 18.55
CA ALA A 123 4.11 3.58 18.42
C ALA A 123 4.20 4.44 19.70
N GLY A 124 3.28 4.27 20.65
CA GLY A 124 3.26 4.98 21.91
C GLY A 124 2.87 6.46 21.77
N VAL A 125 2.08 6.81 20.77
CA VAL A 125 1.60 8.18 20.52
C VAL A 125 0.07 8.23 20.60
N VAL A 126 -0.47 9.46 20.71
CA VAL A 126 -1.92 9.68 20.57
C VAL A 126 -2.27 9.90 19.10
N PRO A 127 -3.52 9.60 18.68
CA PRO A 127 -3.91 9.76 17.27
C PRO A 127 -3.62 11.16 16.70
N GLN A 128 -3.78 12.22 17.48
CA GLN A 128 -3.54 13.60 17.07
C GLN A 128 -2.06 13.91 16.76
N ALA A 129 -1.14 13.04 17.19
CA ALA A 129 0.29 13.14 16.87
C ALA A 129 0.70 12.17 15.74
N PHE A 130 -0.26 11.55 15.06
CA PHE A 130 -0.04 10.61 13.97
C PHE A 130 -0.59 11.20 12.67
N CYS A 131 0.24 11.15 11.61
CA CYS A 131 -0.16 11.55 10.28
C CYS A 131 0.12 10.41 9.30
N MET A 132 -0.91 9.95 8.60
CA MET A 132 -0.75 8.98 7.50
C MET A 132 -0.67 9.70 6.16
N VAL A 133 0.27 9.29 5.34
CA VAL A 133 0.46 9.79 3.99
C VAL A 133 0.33 8.63 3.01
N GLY A 134 -0.57 8.72 2.06
CA GLY A 134 -0.79 7.64 1.12
C GLY A 134 -1.66 8.00 -0.08
N ASN A 135 -1.77 7.06 -1.02
CA ASN A 135 -2.49 7.27 -2.26
C ASN A 135 -3.93 6.72 -2.26
N SER A 136 -4.31 5.97 -1.25
CA SER A 136 -5.64 5.42 -1.14
C SER A 136 -6.48 6.19 -0.11
N VAL A 137 -7.48 6.92 -0.59
CA VAL A 137 -8.44 7.59 0.30
C VAL A 137 -9.09 6.58 1.23
N ARG A 138 -9.50 5.42 0.70
CA ARG A 138 -10.18 4.37 1.45
C ARG A 138 -9.31 3.73 2.54
N SER A 139 -8.05 3.43 2.22
CA SER A 139 -7.17 2.64 3.09
C SER A 139 -6.22 3.49 3.91
N ASP A 140 -5.79 4.67 3.40
CA ASP A 140 -4.78 5.49 4.06
C ASP A 140 -5.41 6.69 4.79
N VAL A 141 -6.48 7.26 4.23
CA VAL A 141 -7.00 8.53 4.71
C VAL A 141 -8.17 8.35 5.68
N LEU A 142 -9.29 7.80 5.19
CA LEU A 142 -10.54 7.73 5.97
C LEU A 142 -10.37 7.00 7.31
N PRO A 143 -9.68 5.84 7.40
CA PRO A 143 -9.54 5.13 8.67
C PRO A 143 -8.71 5.88 9.71
N VAL A 144 -7.76 6.72 9.26
CA VAL A 144 -6.92 7.51 10.16
C VAL A 144 -7.68 8.73 10.67
N LEU A 145 -8.48 9.39 9.81
CA LEU A 145 -9.36 10.46 10.24
C LEU A 145 -10.42 9.96 11.23
N GLU A 146 -10.97 8.75 11.03
CA GLU A 146 -11.93 8.12 11.95
C GLU A 146 -11.38 7.97 13.38
N ILE A 147 -10.10 7.70 13.53
CA ILE A 147 -9.47 7.57 14.84
C ILE A 147 -9.00 8.92 15.44
N GLY A 148 -9.20 10.03 14.72
CA GLY A 148 -8.79 11.37 15.13
C GLY A 148 -7.33 11.69 14.83
N GLY A 149 -6.69 10.98 13.92
CA GLY A 149 -5.36 11.28 13.39
C GLY A 149 -5.41 12.27 12.22
N HIS A 150 -4.24 12.63 11.72
CA HIS A 150 -4.10 13.42 10.50
C HIS A 150 -3.84 12.51 9.30
N ALA A 151 -4.29 12.92 8.12
CA ALA A 151 -4.02 12.19 6.89
C ALA A 151 -3.79 13.15 5.73
N VAL A 152 -2.91 12.75 4.81
CA VAL A 152 -2.61 13.46 3.57
C VAL A 152 -2.75 12.50 2.40
N HIS A 153 -3.52 12.91 1.42
CA HIS A 153 -3.68 12.17 0.18
C HIS A 153 -2.66 12.66 -0.84
N ILE A 154 -1.87 11.73 -1.41
CA ILE A 154 -0.99 11.98 -2.55
C ILE A 154 -1.46 11.07 -3.69
N PRO A 155 -2.23 11.58 -4.67
CA PRO A 155 -2.79 10.77 -5.72
C PRO A 155 -1.71 10.04 -6.53
N TYR A 156 -1.99 8.80 -6.91
CA TYR A 156 -1.17 8.04 -7.84
C TYR A 156 -2.04 7.57 -9.02
N HIS A 157 -1.52 7.65 -10.24
CA HIS A 157 -2.27 7.37 -11.45
C HIS A 157 -2.72 5.91 -11.60
N VAL A 158 -2.11 5.00 -10.85
CA VAL A 158 -2.54 3.60 -10.79
C VAL A 158 -3.15 3.34 -9.42
N THR A 159 -4.47 3.32 -9.37
CA THR A 159 -5.22 2.96 -8.16
C THR A 159 -6.13 1.78 -8.48
N TRP A 160 -6.10 0.77 -7.64
CA TRP A 160 -6.96 -0.40 -7.78
C TRP A 160 -8.42 -0.01 -7.62
N ALA A 161 -9.31 -0.59 -8.43
CA ALA A 161 -10.73 -0.20 -8.47
C ALA A 161 -11.42 -0.26 -7.10
N HIS A 162 -11.02 -1.19 -6.22
CA HIS A 162 -11.56 -1.32 -4.88
C HIS A 162 -10.92 -0.40 -3.83
N GLU A 163 -9.87 0.33 -4.17
CA GLU A 163 -9.25 1.37 -3.33
C GLU A 163 -9.83 2.77 -3.62
N HIS A 164 -10.67 2.91 -4.65
CA HIS A 164 -11.36 4.17 -4.92
C HIS A 164 -12.41 4.45 -3.83
N ALA A 165 -12.36 5.64 -3.28
CA ALA A 165 -13.41 6.22 -2.46
C ALA A 165 -13.55 7.70 -2.82
N GLU A 166 -14.79 8.17 -2.85
CA GLU A 166 -15.06 9.61 -2.98
C GLU A 166 -14.85 10.27 -1.62
N HIS A 167 -14.29 11.46 -1.62
CA HIS A 167 -14.22 12.33 -0.46
C HIS A 167 -14.74 13.73 -0.84
N ASP A 168 -15.21 14.45 0.13
CA ASP A 168 -15.87 15.76 -0.03
C ASP A 168 -14.88 16.93 -0.27
N GLY A 169 -13.60 16.64 -0.54
CA GLY A 169 -12.57 17.64 -0.72
C GLY A 169 -12.00 18.21 0.58
N SER A 170 -12.44 17.72 1.74
CA SER A 170 -11.93 18.16 3.05
C SER A 170 -10.56 17.56 3.40
N VAL A 171 -10.11 16.54 2.64
CA VAL A 171 -8.84 15.86 2.87
C VAL A 171 -7.71 16.67 2.26
N PRO A 172 -6.66 17.01 3.03
CA PRO A 172 -5.47 17.62 2.48
C PRO A 172 -4.87 16.74 1.36
N THR A 173 -4.69 17.34 0.20
CA THR A 173 -4.15 16.65 -0.98
C THR A 173 -2.93 17.41 -1.48
N LEU A 174 -1.82 16.70 -1.64
CA LEU A 174 -0.59 17.21 -2.22
C LEU A 174 -0.38 16.56 -3.59
N ASP A 175 0.18 17.30 -4.53
CA ASP A 175 0.47 16.77 -5.85
C ASP A 175 1.64 15.78 -5.82
N THR A 176 2.61 16.01 -4.93
CA THR A 176 3.80 15.18 -4.79
C THR A 176 4.23 15.05 -3.32
N ILE A 177 4.97 13.99 -3.01
CA ILE A 177 5.55 13.80 -1.68
C ILE A 177 6.61 14.86 -1.34
N ALA A 178 7.19 15.52 -2.32
CA ALA A 178 8.18 16.59 -2.12
C ALA A 178 7.60 17.80 -1.35
N GLU A 179 6.29 18.00 -1.39
CA GLU A 179 5.59 19.08 -0.68
C GLU A 179 5.35 18.76 0.81
N LEU A 180 5.42 17.48 1.17
CA LEU A 180 5.03 16.99 2.50
C LEU A 180 5.84 17.60 3.65
N PRO A 181 7.18 17.78 3.57
CA PRO A 181 7.93 18.38 4.66
C PRO A 181 7.50 19.82 4.98
N ALA A 182 7.24 20.64 3.96
CA ALA A 182 6.75 22.00 4.13
C ALA A 182 5.34 22.03 4.72
N TRP A 183 4.45 21.19 4.21
CA TRP A 183 3.07 21.07 4.68
C TRP A 183 3.01 20.65 6.17
N LEU A 184 3.82 19.67 6.59
CA LEU A 184 3.88 19.23 7.99
C LEU A 184 4.45 20.31 8.93
N ALA A 185 5.38 21.12 8.44
CA ALA A 185 5.93 22.24 9.23
C ALA A 185 4.89 23.34 9.52
N GLU A 186 3.86 23.48 8.68
CA GLU A 186 2.75 24.41 8.89
C GLU A 186 1.69 23.87 9.88
N LEU A 187 1.66 22.55 10.10
CA LEU A 187 0.74 21.88 11.01
C LEU A 187 1.25 21.85 12.46
N ALA A 188 2.57 21.96 12.65
CA ALA A 188 3.23 21.86 13.95
C ALA A 188 3.20 23.20 14.72
#